data_b5d2d09a42a62596cc1af0712ce9c1a1
#
_entry.id   b5d2d09a42a62596cc1af0712ce9c1a1
#
_cell.length_a   1.000
_cell.length_b   1.000
_cell.length_c   1.000
_cell.angle_alpha   90.00
_cell.angle_beta   90.00
_cell.angle_gamma   90.00
#
_symmetry.space_group_name_H-M   'P 1'
#
loop_
_entity.id
_entity.type
_entity.pdbx_description
1 polymer ?
#
loop_
_entity_poly.entity_id
_entity_poly.type
_entity_poly.pdbx_seq_one_letter_code
_entity_poly.pdbx_strand_id
1 'polypeptide(L)'
;MSVVVPPWTLGIELLKAAGNIFGIRLGTEEPRYSSRPLTASVQIRHYSSRVAAETTVLADDDRARSEGFRRLAGYIFGKNHGRAKIAMTTPVVQQNDTIAMTAPVGQLPSVTGGSIIRFYMPAKWTLASLPTPGDDDIRLIEVPAETLAVLRFSGDRSAAAVTRRTDELLNTLHNNGIQTSGDPQAWFYDPPWTLSCARRNEIAVPIQVQVDGAARAPREQ
;
A
#
# COMPACT_ATOMS: atom_id res chain seq x y z
N MET A 1 -32.95 -19.65 9.80
CA MET A 1 -32.76 -18.78 10.95
C MET A 1 -32.40 -17.40 10.41
N SER A 2 -33.37 -16.47 10.42
CA SER A 2 -33.15 -15.09 9.99
C SER A 2 -32.37 -14.36 11.09
N VAL A 3 -31.15 -13.90 10.75
CA VAL A 3 -30.36 -13.08 11.67
C VAL A 3 -30.98 -11.68 11.69
N VAL A 4 -31.65 -11.37 12.77
CA VAL A 4 -32.19 -10.02 13.04
C VAL A 4 -30.99 -9.15 13.40
N VAL A 5 -30.56 -8.28 12.47
CA VAL A 5 -29.53 -7.28 12.72
C VAL A 5 -30.14 -6.19 13.59
N PRO A 6 -29.60 -5.87 14.77
CA PRO A 6 -30.16 -4.85 15.65
C PRO A 6 -30.10 -3.46 15.00
N PRO A 7 -31.11 -2.59 15.16
CA PRO A 7 -31.22 -1.31 14.45
C PRO A 7 -30.10 -0.31 14.76
N TRP A 8 -29.38 -0.44 15.87
CA TRP A 8 -28.25 0.41 16.22
C TRP A 8 -26.99 0.10 15.41
N THR A 9 -26.84 -1.12 14.86
CA THR A 9 -25.73 -1.48 13.96
C THR A 9 -25.84 -0.77 12.62
N LEU A 10 -27.04 -0.56 12.10
CA LEU A 10 -27.33 0.22 10.90
C LEU A 10 -26.91 1.69 11.07
N GLY A 11 -27.11 2.28 12.25
CA GLY A 11 -26.69 3.65 12.55
C GLY A 11 -25.16 3.82 12.54
N ILE A 12 -24.43 2.85 13.08
CA ILE A 12 -22.95 2.88 13.09
C ILE A 12 -22.38 2.71 11.67
N GLU A 13 -22.96 1.83 10.86
CA GLU A 13 -22.52 1.66 9.47
C GLU A 13 -22.84 2.88 8.59
N LEU A 14 -23.97 3.55 8.81
CA LEU A 14 -24.32 4.81 8.15
C LEU A 14 -23.36 5.95 8.56
N LEU A 15 -23.01 6.04 9.85
CA LEU A 15 -22.04 7.01 10.35
C LEU A 15 -20.63 6.77 9.78
N LYS A 16 -20.20 5.52 9.67
CA LYS A 16 -18.93 5.15 9.02
C LYS A 16 -18.95 5.48 7.52
N ALA A 17 -20.06 5.20 6.83
CA ALA A 17 -20.22 5.54 5.43
C ALA A 17 -20.22 7.06 5.18
N ALA A 18 -20.91 7.83 6.01
CA ALA A 18 -20.90 9.29 5.96
C ALA A 18 -19.50 9.85 6.29
N GLY A 19 -18.83 9.30 7.32
CA GLY A 19 -17.48 9.69 7.69
C GLY A 19 -16.48 9.45 6.54
N ASN A 20 -16.59 8.35 5.83
CA ASN A 20 -15.73 8.04 4.69
C ASN A 20 -15.89 9.01 3.51
N ILE A 21 -17.07 9.63 3.33
CA ILE A 21 -17.28 10.67 2.31
C ILE A 21 -16.38 11.89 2.59
N PHE A 22 -16.19 12.23 3.86
CA PHE A 22 -15.37 13.35 4.32
C PHE A 22 -13.94 12.94 4.72
N GLY A 23 -13.50 11.72 4.39
CA GLY A 23 -12.14 11.25 4.70
C GLY A 23 -11.90 10.88 6.17
N ILE A 24 -12.97 10.69 6.96
CA ILE A 24 -12.88 10.24 8.36
C ILE A 24 -12.79 8.70 8.35
N ARG A 25 -11.62 8.16 8.69
CA ARG A 25 -11.29 6.71 8.66
C ARG A 25 -11.54 6.06 10.02
N LEU A 26 -12.80 6.06 10.48
CA LEU A 26 -13.15 5.47 11.76
C LEU A 26 -13.05 3.93 11.72
N GLY A 27 -12.16 3.39 12.55
CA GLY A 27 -12.08 1.93 12.79
C GLY A 27 -11.28 1.14 11.77
N THR A 28 -10.50 1.80 10.90
CA THR A 28 -9.57 1.13 9.99
C THR A 28 -8.16 1.20 10.56
N GLU A 29 -7.52 0.04 10.77
CA GLU A 29 -6.16 -0.04 11.28
C GLU A 29 -5.16 0.37 10.18
N GLU A 30 -4.12 1.12 10.56
CA GLU A 30 -2.97 1.45 9.71
C GLU A 30 -1.71 0.80 10.30
N PRO A 31 -0.76 0.31 9.47
CA PRO A 31 0.54 -0.15 9.94
C PRO A 31 1.27 0.95 10.70
N ARG A 32 1.78 0.61 11.87
CA ARG A 32 2.54 1.55 12.70
C ARG A 32 3.90 1.85 12.10
N TYR A 33 4.33 3.10 12.23
CA TYR A 33 5.65 3.54 11.79
C TYR A 33 6.19 4.63 12.70
N SER A 34 7.50 4.78 12.75
CA SER A 34 8.15 6.01 13.18
C SER A 34 8.46 6.89 11.98
N SER A 35 8.45 8.21 12.16
CA SER A 35 8.71 9.11 11.04
C SER A 35 9.52 10.33 11.42
N ARG A 36 10.26 10.86 10.44
CA ARG A 36 10.90 12.18 10.48
C ARG A 36 10.57 12.95 9.20
N PRO A 37 10.39 14.27 9.25
CA PRO A 37 10.23 15.07 8.05
C PRO A 37 11.53 15.10 7.23
N LEU A 38 11.41 15.07 5.90
CA LEU A 38 12.49 15.40 4.97
C LEU A 38 12.26 16.79 4.38
N THR A 39 11.02 17.06 3.95
CA THR A 39 10.55 18.38 3.49
C THR A 39 9.16 18.63 4.06
N ALA A 40 8.52 19.73 3.67
CA ALA A 40 7.15 20.03 4.07
C ALA A 40 6.12 18.97 3.59
N SER A 41 6.38 18.30 2.45
CA SER A 41 5.49 17.31 1.83
C SER A 41 5.98 15.87 1.90
N VAL A 42 7.27 15.64 2.23
CA VAL A 42 7.91 14.32 2.23
C VAL A 42 8.38 13.94 3.62
N GLN A 43 8.07 12.73 4.04
CA GLN A 43 8.50 12.12 5.30
C GLN A 43 9.32 10.86 5.01
N ILE A 44 10.32 10.61 5.86
CA ILE A 44 10.98 9.31 5.94
C ILE A 44 10.28 8.51 7.04
N ARG A 45 9.79 7.33 6.71
CA ARG A 45 9.07 6.43 7.62
C ARG A 45 9.80 5.10 7.75
N HIS A 46 9.87 4.60 8.98
CA HIS A 46 10.42 3.28 9.29
C HIS A 46 9.27 2.37 9.72
N TYR A 47 9.10 1.28 9.01
CA TYR A 47 8.13 0.23 9.30
C TYR A 47 8.83 -1.02 9.80
N SER A 48 8.28 -1.65 10.84
CA SER A 48 8.63 -3.02 11.21
C SER A 48 8.10 -4.01 10.17
N SER A 49 8.51 -5.28 10.24
CA SER A 49 7.94 -6.33 9.37
C SER A 49 6.42 -6.39 9.53
N ARG A 50 5.74 -6.67 8.43
CA ARG A 50 4.27 -6.68 8.34
C ARG A 50 3.83 -7.87 7.50
N VAL A 51 2.68 -8.43 7.85
CA VAL A 51 2.06 -9.47 7.03
C VAL A 51 1.10 -8.83 6.04
N ALA A 52 1.08 -9.35 4.83
CA ALA A 52 0.20 -8.86 3.77
C ALA A 52 -0.41 -10.01 2.95
N ALA A 53 -1.55 -9.74 2.35
CA ALA A 53 -2.09 -10.51 1.24
C ALA A 53 -1.90 -9.70 -0.04
N GLU A 54 -1.40 -10.34 -1.10
CA GLU A 54 -1.20 -9.67 -2.38
C GLU A 54 -1.71 -10.51 -3.55
N THR A 55 -2.02 -9.84 -4.64
CA THR A 55 -2.40 -10.46 -5.92
C THR A 55 -1.83 -9.66 -7.08
N THR A 56 -1.42 -10.33 -8.14
CA THR A 56 -0.99 -9.69 -9.39
C THR A 56 -2.14 -9.69 -10.39
N VAL A 57 -2.39 -8.55 -11.03
CA VAL A 57 -3.43 -8.40 -12.04
C VAL A 57 -2.81 -7.83 -13.31
N LEU A 58 -2.97 -8.54 -14.42
CA LEU A 58 -2.50 -8.15 -15.76
C LEU A 58 -3.54 -7.27 -16.45
N ALA A 59 -3.56 -5.99 -16.10
CA ALA A 59 -4.46 -4.99 -16.67
C ALA A 59 -3.85 -3.59 -16.52
N ASP A 60 -4.49 -2.57 -17.12
CA ASP A 60 -4.16 -1.17 -16.82
C ASP A 60 -4.38 -0.84 -15.34
N ASP A 61 -3.72 0.21 -14.86
CA ASP A 61 -3.64 0.55 -13.44
C ASP A 61 -4.99 0.67 -12.73
N ASP A 62 -5.98 1.29 -13.37
CA ASP A 62 -7.30 1.51 -12.75
C ASP A 62 -8.10 0.20 -12.66
N ARG A 63 -8.04 -0.60 -13.72
CA ARG A 63 -8.67 -1.90 -13.78
C ARG A 63 -7.99 -2.89 -12.85
N ALA A 64 -6.66 -2.94 -12.85
CA ALA A 64 -5.87 -3.78 -11.96
C ALA A 64 -6.18 -3.48 -10.49
N ARG A 65 -6.23 -2.19 -10.13
CA ARG A 65 -6.59 -1.76 -8.77
C ARG A 65 -7.98 -2.24 -8.38
N SER A 66 -8.97 -2.08 -9.28
CA SER A 66 -10.35 -2.46 -9.00
C SER A 66 -10.53 -3.97 -8.88
N GLU A 67 -9.87 -4.74 -9.74
CA GLU A 67 -9.93 -6.20 -9.73
C GLU A 67 -9.17 -6.78 -8.53
N GLY A 68 -7.93 -6.35 -8.31
CA GLY A 68 -7.12 -6.78 -7.16
C GLY A 68 -7.79 -6.44 -5.83
N PHE A 69 -8.37 -5.23 -5.71
CA PHE A 69 -9.16 -4.87 -4.53
C PHE A 69 -10.32 -5.85 -4.31
N ARG A 70 -11.10 -6.17 -5.35
CA ARG A 70 -12.24 -7.09 -5.23
C ARG A 70 -11.82 -8.49 -4.81
N ARG A 71 -10.69 -8.98 -5.34
CA ARG A 71 -10.12 -10.30 -5.01
C ARG A 71 -9.68 -10.34 -3.55
N LEU A 72 -8.87 -9.38 -3.10
CA LEU A 72 -8.39 -9.29 -1.73
C LEU A 72 -9.51 -8.99 -0.72
N ALA A 73 -10.48 -8.16 -1.08
CA ALA A 73 -11.69 -7.94 -0.27
C ALA A 73 -12.47 -9.24 -0.10
N GLY A 74 -12.60 -10.04 -1.16
CA GLY A 74 -13.19 -11.39 -1.05
C GLY A 74 -12.50 -12.23 0.01
N TYR A 75 -11.18 -12.27 0.04
CA TYR A 75 -10.39 -13.00 1.01
C TYR A 75 -10.68 -12.55 2.45
N ILE A 76 -10.58 -11.25 2.73
CA ILE A 76 -10.79 -10.74 4.10
C ILE A 76 -12.24 -10.84 4.57
N PHE A 77 -13.23 -10.85 3.66
CA PHE A 77 -14.64 -11.00 4.00
C PHE A 77 -15.14 -12.46 4.03
N GLY A 78 -14.23 -13.44 3.95
CA GLY A 78 -14.52 -14.84 4.24
C GLY A 78 -14.46 -15.79 3.05
N LYS A 79 -13.98 -15.37 1.86
CA LYS A 79 -13.61 -16.29 0.77
C LYS A 79 -12.24 -16.92 1.06
N ASN A 80 -12.14 -17.59 2.21
CA ASN A 80 -10.96 -18.29 2.68
C ASN A 80 -11.37 -19.62 3.35
N HIS A 81 -10.41 -20.50 3.52
CA HIS A 81 -10.65 -21.76 4.25
C HIS A 81 -10.89 -21.42 5.73
N GLY A 82 -12.04 -21.85 6.24
CA GLY A 82 -12.50 -21.51 7.59
C GLY A 82 -13.49 -20.35 7.65
N ARG A 83 -13.77 -19.65 6.53
CA ARG A 83 -14.73 -18.53 6.44
C ARG A 83 -14.50 -17.43 7.49
N ALA A 84 -13.24 -17.23 7.87
CA ALA A 84 -12.86 -16.23 8.85
C ALA A 84 -12.98 -14.82 8.26
N LYS A 85 -13.48 -13.88 9.07
CA LYS A 85 -13.50 -12.45 8.70
C LYS A 85 -12.28 -11.77 9.28
N ILE A 86 -11.54 -11.08 8.43
CA ILE A 86 -10.39 -10.28 8.78
C ILE A 86 -10.79 -8.80 8.67
N ALA A 87 -10.45 -7.99 9.66
CA ALA A 87 -10.73 -6.56 9.58
C ALA A 87 -9.92 -5.92 8.44
N MET A 88 -10.56 -5.01 7.70
CA MET A 88 -9.87 -4.26 6.65
C MET A 88 -8.87 -3.27 7.27
N THR A 89 -7.72 -3.14 6.64
CA THR A 89 -6.71 -2.13 6.99
C THR A 89 -6.50 -1.15 5.84
N THR A 90 -5.84 -0.06 6.08
CA THR A 90 -5.35 0.89 5.07
C THR A 90 -3.84 1.09 5.23
N PRO A 91 -3.12 1.40 4.18
CA PRO A 91 -3.54 1.66 2.80
C PRO A 91 -3.75 0.39 1.97
N VAL A 92 -4.43 0.57 0.82
CA VAL A 92 -4.33 -0.35 -0.31
C VAL A 92 -3.11 0.06 -1.12
N VAL A 93 -2.19 -0.86 -1.32
CA VAL A 93 -0.95 -0.64 -2.07
C VAL A 93 -1.12 -1.09 -3.50
N GLN A 94 -0.67 -0.28 -4.45
CA GLN A 94 -0.50 -0.64 -5.86
C GLN A 94 0.95 -0.39 -6.26
N GLN A 95 1.56 -1.39 -6.85
CA GLN A 95 2.93 -1.36 -7.38
C GLN A 95 2.92 -1.99 -8.76
N ASN A 96 3.62 -1.37 -9.71
CA ASN A 96 3.82 -1.97 -11.03
C ASN A 96 4.73 -3.19 -10.90
N ASP A 97 4.35 -4.29 -11.53
CA ASP A 97 5.17 -5.51 -11.60
C ASP A 97 6.20 -5.31 -12.70
N THR A 98 7.41 -4.90 -12.33
CA THR A 98 8.51 -4.77 -13.27
C THR A 98 9.09 -6.16 -13.53
N ILE A 99 8.67 -6.79 -14.61
CA ILE A 99 9.33 -8.01 -15.07
C ILE A 99 10.75 -7.63 -15.47
N ALA A 100 11.74 -8.07 -14.71
CA ALA A 100 13.15 -7.89 -15.04
C ALA A 100 13.43 -8.58 -16.38
N MET A 101 13.56 -7.79 -17.45
CA MET A 101 13.92 -8.30 -18.77
C MET A 101 15.41 -8.66 -18.78
N THR A 102 15.72 -9.93 -18.75
CA THR A 102 17.02 -10.42 -19.24
C THR A 102 16.97 -10.44 -20.77
N ALA A 103 17.75 -9.55 -21.39
CA ALA A 103 17.83 -9.42 -22.84
C ALA A 103 18.47 -10.66 -23.51
N PRO A 104 18.25 -10.94 -24.84
CA PRO A 104 18.17 -9.95 -25.91
C PRO A 104 16.90 -9.99 -26.77
N VAL A 105 16.62 -8.85 -27.26
CA VAL A 105 15.67 -8.25 -28.14
C VAL A 105 15.11 -9.09 -29.28
N GLY A 106 13.78 -9.29 -29.27
CA GLY A 106 12.96 -9.34 -30.47
C GLY A 106 11.81 -8.36 -30.23
N GLN A 107 11.60 -7.39 -31.12
CA GLN A 107 10.48 -6.47 -31.04
C GLN A 107 9.15 -7.21 -31.14
N LEU A 108 8.53 -7.45 -30.00
CA LEU A 108 7.08 -7.70 -29.90
C LEU A 108 6.51 -6.58 -29.02
N PRO A 109 5.31 -6.05 -29.33
CA PRO A 109 4.70 -5.05 -28.47
C PRO A 109 4.54 -5.67 -27.09
N SER A 110 5.27 -5.13 -26.13
CA SER A 110 5.25 -5.50 -24.73
C SER A 110 3.82 -5.38 -24.24
N VAL A 111 3.16 -6.48 -23.95
CA VAL A 111 2.03 -6.52 -23.02
C VAL A 111 2.68 -6.31 -21.66
N THR A 112 2.79 -5.05 -21.34
CA THR A 112 3.46 -4.54 -20.18
C THR A 112 2.77 -5.00 -18.91
N GLY A 113 3.56 -5.44 -18.04
CA GLY A 113 3.50 -5.38 -16.61
C GLY A 113 2.14 -5.33 -15.95
N GLY A 114 1.81 -6.38 -15.17
CA GLY A 114 0.69 -6.35 -14.25
C GLY A 114 0.94 -5.36 -13.11
N SER A 115 -0.10 -5.09 -12.33
CA SER A 115 0.03 -4.40 -11.06
C SER A 115 -0.11 -5.39 -9.91
N ILE A 116 0.77 -5.29 -8.93
CA ILE A 116 0.63 -5.96 -7.64
C ILE A 116 -0.28 -5.11 -6.76
N ILE A 117 -1.38 -5.66 -6.31
CA ILE A 117 -2.25 -5.04 -5.32
C ILE A 117 -2.05 -5.75 -3.99
N ARG A 118 -1.89 -4.98 -2.90
CA ARG A 118 -1.56 -5.52 -1.58
C ARG A 118 -2.43 -4.90 -0.50
N PHE A 119 -2.90 -5.76 0.42
CA PHE A 119 -3.53 -5.36 1.68
C PHE A 119 -2.63 -5.80 2.83
N TYR A 120 -2.25 -4.87 3.70
CA TYR A 120 -1.63 -5.25 4.96
C TYR A 120 -2.65 -5.91 5.88
N MET A 121 -2.22 -6.88 6.65
CA MET A 121 -3.09 -7.53 7.63
C MET A 121 -3.03 -6.79 8.97
N PRO A 122 -4.11 -6.79 9.77
CA PRO A 122 -4.07 -6.26 11.14
C PRO A 122 -2.92 -6.85 11.93
N ALA A 123 -2.29 -6.06 12.80
CA ALA A 123 -1.08 -6.43 13.54
C ALA A 123 -1.19 -7.70 14.40
N LYS A 124 -2.43 -8.11 14.72
CA LYS A 124 -2.70 -9.35 15.46
C LYS A 124 -2.46 -10.64 14.67
N TRP A 125 -2.35 -10.55 13.34
CA TRP A 125 -2.18 -11.71 12.48
C TRP A 125 -0.72 -11.98 12.15
N THR A 126 -0.37 -13.26 12.12
CA THR A 126 0.91 -13.77 11.62
C THR A 126 0.63 -14.62 10.37
N LEU A 127 1.64 -14.91 9.57
CA LEU A 127 1.48 -15.83 8.41
C LEU A 127 0.87 -17.18 8.83
N ALA A 128 1.30 -17.71 9.98
CA ALA A 128 0.83 -19.01 10.48
C ALA A 128 -0.62 -18.98 10.98
N SER A 129 -1.14 -17.83 11.41
CA SER A 129 -2.50 -17.69 11.96
C SER A 129 -3.53 -17.23 10.93
N LEU A 130 -3.08 -16.72 9.77
CA LEU A 130 -3.98 -16.32 8.68
C LEU A 130 -4.67 -17.53 8.05
N PRO A 131 -5.97 -17.45 7.75
CA PRO A 131 -6.64 -18.52 7.01
C PRO A 131 -6.08 -18.60 5.58
N THR A 132 -5.97 -19.83 5.06
CA THR A 132 -5.54 -20.05 3.68
C THR A 132 -6.52 -19.39 2.69
N PRO A 133 -6.05 -18.61 1.70
CA PRO A 133 -6.92 -18.08 0.66
C PRO A 133 -7.68 -19.19 -0.08
N GLY A 134 -8.90 -18.90 -0.48
CA GLY A 134 -9.69 -19.77 -1.36
C GLY A 134 -9.49 -19.44 -2.85
N ASP A 135 -8.64 -18.49 -3.17
CA ASP A 135 -8.27 -18.05 -4.52
C ASP A 135 -6.75 -18.20 -4.65
N ASP A 136 -6.30 -19.02 -5.59
CA ASP A 136 -4.89 -19.39 -5.80
C ASP A 136 -4.03 -18.20 -6.28
N ASP A 137 -4.67 -17.14 -6.80
CA ASP A 137 -3.99 -15.90 -7.19
C ASP A 137 -3.67 -14.99 -6.00
N ILE A 138 -4.05 -15.36 -4.78
CA ILE A 138 -3.73 -14.61 -3.57
C ILE A 138 -2.55 -15.25 -2.86
N ARG A 139 -1.50 -14.47 -2.63
CA ARG A 139 -0.34 -14.88 -1.84
C ARG A 139 -0.33 -14.16 -0.50
N LEU A 140 -0.04 -14.90 0.55
CA LEU A 140 0.25 -14.35 1.88
C LEU A 140 1.75 -14.21 2.02
N ILE A 141 2.22 -13.00 2.33
CA ILE A 141 3.64 -12.69 2.41
C ILE A 141 3.99 -11.97 3.70
N GLU A 142 5.23 -12.09 4.10
CA GLU A 142 5.85 -11.18 5.07
C GLU A 142 6.61 -10.10 4.31
N VAL A 143 6.22 -8.83 4.54
CA VAL A 143 6.95 -7.67 4.06
C VAL A 143 7.99 -7.33 5.13
N PRO A 144 9.30 -7.40 4.82
CA PRO A 144 10.35 -7.13 5.79
C PRO A 144 10.27 -5.70 6.34
N ALA A 145 10.99 -5.46 7.43
CA ALA A 145 11.17 -4.09 7.93
C ALA A 145 11.82 -3.24 6.83
N GLU A 146 11.27 -2.05 6.58
CA GLU A 146 11.71 -1.19 5.50
C GLU A 146 11.65 0.29 5.87
N THR A 147 12.49 1.07 5.22
CA THR A 147 12.48 2.53 5.31
C THR A 147 11.97 3.10 4.00
N LEU A 148 10.93 3.90 4.09
CA LEU A 148 10.27 4.50 2.94
C LEU A 148 10.33 6.03 2.98
N ALA A 149 10.61 6.65 1.84
CA ALA A 149 10.27 8.04 1.63
C ALA A 149 8.83 8.13 1.14
N VAL A 150 8.04 8.98 1.77
CA VAL A 150 6.59 9.06 1.52
C VAL A 150 6.18 10.49 1.25
N LEU A 151 5.57 10.71 0.07
CA LEU A 151 4.93 11.97 -0.33
C LEU A 151 3.42 11.81 -0.21
N ARG A 152 2.79 12.68 0.58
CA ARG A 152 1.33 12.71 0.76
C ARG A 152 0.69 13.73 -0.17
N PHE A 153 -0.42 13.36 -0.80
CA PHE A 153 -1.24 14.24 -1.63
C PHE A 153 -2.74 13.95 -1.51
N SER A 154 -3.55 14.89 -1.93
CA SER A 154 -5.01 14.73 -2.04
C SER A 154 -5.45 14.88 -3.50
N GLY A 155 -6.73 14.63 -3.78
CA GLY A 155 -7.32 14.88 -5.09
C GLY A 155 -7.30 13.68 -6.02
N ASP A 156 -6.90 13.93 -7.26
CA ASP A 156 -6.87 12.94 -8.34
C ASP A 156 -5.90 11.79 -8.05
N ARG A 157 -6.32 10.57 -8.37
CA ARG A 157 -5.56 9.33 -8.23
C ARG A 157 -5.47 8.53 -9.54
N SER A 158 -5.68 9.19 -10.68
CA SER A 158 -5.44 8.60 -12.00
C SER A 158 -3.99 8.20 -12.17
N ALA A 159 -3.70 7.31 -13.11
CA ALA A 159 -2.33 6.92 -13.45
C ALA A 159 -1.44 8.15 -13.72
N ALA A 160 -1.96 9.14 -14.46
CA ALA A 160 -1.22 10.38 -14.73
C ALA A 160 -0.92 11.20 -13.46
N ALA A 161 -1.84 11.24 -12.49
CA ALA A 161 -1.60 11.91 -11.22
C ALA A 161 -0.56 11.15 -10.38
N VAL A 162 -0.65 9.83 -10.34
CA VAL A 162 0.34 8.96 -9.66
C VAL A 162 1.72 9.18 -10.25
N THR A 163 1.87 9.15 -11.59
CA THR A 163 3.16 9.39 -12.26
C THR A 163 3.74 10.74 -11.88
N ARG A 164 2.98 11.84 -11.99
CA ARG A 164 3.47 13.18 -11.62
C ARG A 164 3.95 13.25 -10.16
N ARG A 165 3.22 12.61 -9.24
CA ARG A 165 3.59 12.60 -7.81
C ARG A 165 4.79 11.69 -7.52
N THR A 166 4.94 10.63 -8.30
CA THR A 166 6.13 9.78 -8.26
C THR A 166 7.37 10.58 -8.71
N ASP A 167 7.29 11.27 -9.83
CA ASP A 167 8.39 12.12 -10.34
C ASP A 167 8.75 13.21 -9.32
N GLU A 168 7.76 13.86 -8.70
CA GLU A 168 7.97 14.86 -7.65
C GLU A 168 8.76 14.26 -6.46
N LEU A 169 8.38 13.06 -6.00
CA LEU A 169 9.09 12.39 -4.91
C LEU A 169 10.51 12.01 -5.32
N LEU A 170 10.70 11.38 -6.49
CA LEU A 170 12.02 10.96 -6.97
C LEU A 170 12.97 12.15 -7.15
N ASN A 171 12.49 13.25 -7.72
CA ASN A 171 13.26 14.48 -7.83
C ASN A 171 13.63 15.06 -6.45
N THR A 172 12.70 15.01 -5.49
CA THR A 172 12.98 15.45 -4.11
C THR A 172 14.07 14.60 -3.47
N LEU A 173 14.02 13.28 -3.63
CA LEU A 173 15.04 12.35 -3.10
C LEU A 173 16.39 12.61 -3.75
N HIS A 174 16.42 12.73 -5.09
CA HIS A 174 17.65 13.04 -5.83
C HIS A 174 18.31 14.34 -5.35
N ASN A 175 17.54 15.42 -5.19
CA ASN A 175 18.03 16.72 -4.73
C ASN A 175 18.54 16.69 -3.27
N ASN A 176 18.11 15.71 -2.47
CA ASN A 176 18.58 15.50 -1.11
C ASN A 176 19.64 14.39 -1.01
N GLY A 177 20.16 13.87 -2.13
CA GLY A 177 21.20 12.84 -2.16
C GLY A 177 20.76 11.47 -1.62
N ILE A 178 19.44 11.21 -1.60
CA ILE A 178 18.87 9.95 -1.09
C ILE A 178 18.69 8.97 -2.24
N GLN A 179 19.28 7.78 -2.12
CA GLN A 179 19.15 6.71 -3.10
C GLN A 179 17.95 5.83 -2.79
N THR A 180 17.21 5.47 -3.84
CA THR A 180 16.11 4.49 -3.76
C THR A 180 16.67 3.08 -3.77
N SER A 181 15.96 2.14 -3.10
CA SER A 181 16.32 0.72 -3.04
C SER A 181 15.25 -0.20 -3.63
N GLY A 182 14.17 0.38 -4.17
CA GLY A 182 13.08 -0.37 -4.80
C GLY A 182 12.14 0.54 -5.56
N ASP A 183 11.12 -0.06 -6.16
CA ASP A 183 10.16 0.63 -7.02
C ASP A 183 9.16 1.46 -6.23
N PRO A 184 8.65 2.57 -6.83
CA PRO A 184 7.58 3.36 -6.26
C PRO A 184 6.28 2.56 -6.08
N GLN A 185 5.56 2.86 -5.02
CA GLN A 185 4.26 2.29 -4.68
C GLN A 185 3.24 3.41 -4.50
N ALA A 186 2.05 3.25 -5.06
CA ALA A 186 0.94 4.15 -4.80
C ALA A 186 0.05 3.57 -3.68
N TRP A 187 -0.24 4.39 -2.68
CA TRP A 187 -0.99 4.01 -1.49
C TRP A 187 -2.29 4.79 -1.41
N PHE A 188 -3.42 4.07 -1.36
CA PHE A 188 -4.76 4.64 -1.34
C PHE A 188 -5.47 4.30 -0.03
N TYR A 189 -5.95 5.33 0.65
CA TYR A 189 -6.53 5.21 1.99
C TYR A 189 -8.05 5.28 1.98
N ASP A 190 -8.63 5.83 0.93
CA ASP A 190 -10.05 6.17 0.88
C ASP A 190 -10.79 5.46 -0.25
N PRO A 191 -12.07 5.12 -0.02
CA PRO A 191 -12.95 4.56 -1.06
C PRO A 191 -13.13 5.53 -2.25
N PRO A 192 -13.58 5.02 -3.42
CA PRO A 192 -13.78 5.85 -4.61
C PRO A 192 -14.79 6.99 -4.46
N TRP A 193 -15.75 6.83 -3.58
CA TRP A 193 -16.80 7.83 -3.32
C TRP A 193 -16.40 8.94 -2.34
N THR A 194 -15.24 8.87 -1.71
CA THR A 194 -14.72 9.98 -0.90
C THR A 194 -14.47 11.21 -1.76
N LEU A 195 -14.84 12.38 -1.25
CA LEU A 195 -14.60 13.66 -1.94
C LEU A 195 -13.11 13.80 -2.26
N SER A 196 -12.79 14.21 -3.49
CA SER A 196 -11.40 14.27 -3.96
C SER A 196 -10.49 15.08 -3.04
N CYS A 197 -10.94 16.23 -2.55
CA CYS A 197 -10.18 17.09 -1.64
C CYS A 197 -9.93 16.46 -0.25
N ALA A 198 -10.79 15.52 0.17
CA ALA A 198 -10.69 14.83 1.46
C ALA A 198 -9.90 13.50 1.37
N ARG A 199 -9.54 13.05 0.17
CA ARG A 199 -8.77 11.83 -0.03
C ARG A 199 -7.35 11.99 0.47
N ARG A 200 -6.84 10.92 1.11
CA ARG A 200 -5.43 10.75 1.39
C ARG A 200 -4.87 9.71 0.41
N ASN A 201 -3.95 10.16 -0.41
CA ASN A 201 -3.14 9.31 -1.27
C ASN A 201 -1.67 9.54 -0.92
N GLU A 202 -0.83 8.54 -1.11
CA GLU A 202 0.60 8.65 -0.86
C GLU A 202 1.37 7.93 -1.97
N ILE A 203 2.54 8.44 -2.31
CA ILE A 203 3.57 7.70 -3.04
C ILE A 203 4.64 7.33 -2.02
N ALA A 204 4.99 6.06 -1.97
CA ALA A 204 6.02 5.51 -1.10
C ALA A 204 7.12 4.87 -1.95
N VAL A 205 8.38 5.17 -1.62
CA VAL A 205 9.56 4.63 -2.33
C VAL A 205 10.52 4.07 -1.28
N PRO A 206 10.93 2.79 -1.39
CA PRO A 206 11.97 2.24 -0.55
C PRO A 206 13.29 2.99 -0.77
N ILE A 207 13.97 3.34 0.33
CA ILE A 207 15.24 4.05 0.30
C ILE A 207 16.33 3.29 1.03
N GLN A 208 17.57 3.50 0.59
CA GLN A 208 18.73 3.02 1.34
C GLN A 208 18.90 3.87 2.61
N VAL A 209 18.94 3.21 3.76
CA VAL A 209 19.36 3.89 4.99
C VAL A 209 20.86 4.04 4.92
N GLN A 210 21.37 5.25 4.73
CA GLN A 210 22.78 5.51 5.01
C GLN A 210 22.94 5.30 6.53
N VAL A 211 23.57 4.19 6.89
CA VAL A 211 24.13 4.05 8.22
C VAL A 211 25.27 5.07 8.24
N ASP A 212 25.07 6.21 8.89
CA ASP A 212 26.12 7.20 9.11
C ASP A 212 27.33 6.44 9.64
N GLY A 213 28.34 6.36 8.77
CA GLY A 213 29.51 5.54 9.01
C GLY A 213 30.20 5.92 10.30
N ALA A 214 30.60 4.89 10.99
CA ALA A 214 31.57 4.84 12.05
C ALA A 214 32.26 6.16 12.34
N ALA A 215 32.05 6.64 13.55
CA ALA A 215 32.87 7.67 14.17
C ALA A 215 34.35 7.46 13.77
N ARG A 216 34.86 8.45 13.03
CA ARG A 216 36.26 8.53 12.63
C ARG A 216 37.10 8.35 13.89
N ALA A 217 37.77 7.22 14.04
CA ALA A 217 38.69 6.97 15.13
C ALA A 217 39.68 8.15 15.20
N PRO A 218 40.01 8.66 16.40
CA PRO A 218 41.01 9.69 16.53
C PRO A 218 42.36 9.14 16.01
N ARG A 219 42.96 9.86 15.08
CA ARG A 219 44.37 9.60 14.70
C ARG A 219 45.21 9.93 15.91
N GLU A 220 45.76 8.91 16.56
CA GLU A 220 46.87 9.09 17.46
C GLU A 220 48.06 9.64 16.67
N GLN A 221 48.59 10.75 17.16
CA GLN A 221 49.90 11.31 16.77
C GLN A 221 50.97 10.73 17.64
#